data_4df3c2e18d9deb596f53d733c5facb59
#
_entry.id   4df3c2e18d9deb596f53d733c5facb59
#
_cell.length_a   1.000
_cell.length_b   1.000
_cell.length_c   1.000
_cell.angle_alpha   90.00
_cell.angle_beta   90.00
_cell.angle_gamma   90.00
#
_symmetry.space_group_name_H-M   'P 1'
#
loop_
_entity.id
_entity.type
_entity.pdbx_description
1 polymer ?
#
loop_
_entity_poly.entity_id
_entity_poly.type
_entity_poly.pdbx_seq_one_letter_code
_entity_poly.pdbx_strand_id
1 'polypeptide(L)'
;MSRFLIDTNAYSRHMRGDALAVAAVINAIEIHLPLIVLGELLAGFSAGDQAESNRDDLAEFMALTQVHLLRPDEKTARHYAGVYAALRLKGRPIPTNDMWIAALSLQHRLPLLTFDAHFRNVPGLALA
;
A
#
# COMPACT_ATOMS: atom_id res chain seq x y z
N MET A 1 -10.86 14.89 -5.27
CA MET A 1 -10.64 13.74 -6.14
C MET A 1 -9.26 13.21 -5.90
N SER A 2 -9.15 11.95 -5.55
CA SER A 2 -7.89 11.45 -5.01
C SER A 2 -7.29 10.33 -5.85
N ARG A 3 -5.96 10.33 -5.88
CA ARG A 3 -5.12 9.26 -6.41
C ARG A 3 -4.16 8.87 -5.30
N PHE A 4 -4.03 7.58 -5.02
CA PHE A 4 -3.15 7.13 -3.94
C PHE A 4 -2.69 5.68 -4.14
N LEU A 5 -1.61 5.31 -3.40
CA LEU A 5 -1.29 3.92 -3.17
C LEU A 5 -2.08 3.44 -1.96
N ILE A 6 -2.45 2.16 -1.97
CA ILE A 6 -3.10 1.53 -0.83
C ILE A 6 -2.18 0.49 -0.22
N ASP A 7 -2.01 0.50 1.10
CA ASP A 7 -1.24 -0.53 1.79
C ASP A 7 -2.13 -1.71 2.22
N THR A 8 -1.52 -2.74 2.77
CA THR A 8 -2.21 -3.97 3.15
C THR A 8 -3.29 -3.72 4.20
N ASN A 9 -2.98 -2.93 5.22
CA ASN A 9 -3.93 -2.61 6.29
C ASN A 9 -5.11 -1.79 5.81
N ALA A 10 -4.86 -0.81 4.95
CA ALA A 10 -5.93 0.03 4.40
C ALA A 10 -6.89 -0.80 3.54
N TYR A 11 -6.36 -1.72 2.72
CA TYR A 11 -7.20 -2.65 1.97
C TYR A 11 -8.04 -3.51 2.91
N SER A 12 -7.44 -4.09 3.93
CA SER A 12 -8.14 -4.95 4.89
C SER A 12 -9.23 -4.19 5.64
N ARG A 13 -8.96 -2.94 6.02
CA ARG A 13 -9.98 -2.08 6.65
C ARG A 13 -11.13 -1.78 5.72
N HIS A 14 -10.83 -1.51 4.45
CA HIS A 14 -11.86 -1.31 3.43
C HIS A 14 -12.79 -2.53 3.34
N MET A 15 -12.21 -3.72 3.29
CA MET A 15 -12.99 -4.96 3.18
C MET A 15 -13.81 -5.25 4.44
N ARG A 16 -13.39 -4.75 5.60
CA ARG A 16 -14.15 -4.86 6.86
C ARG A 16 -15.22 -3.78 7.02
N GLY A 17 -15.33 -2.86 6.08
CA GLY A 17 -16.33 -1.80 6.13
C GLY A 17 -15.94 -0.60 7.00
N ASP A 18 -14.64 -0.41 7.30
CA ASP A 18 -14.17 0.77 8.01
C ASP A 18 -14.57 2.04 7.24
N ALA A 19 -15.26 2.96 7.91
CA ALA A 19 -15.88 4.11 7.24
C ALA A 19 -14.87 5.00 6.51
N LEU A 20 -13.71 5.25 7.11
CA LEU A 20 -12.69 6.10 6.48
C LEU A 20 -12.07 5.42 5.26
N ALA A 21 -11.76 4.13 5.37
CA ALA A 21 -11.18 3.38 4.26
C ALA A 21 -12.17 3.23 3.11
N VAL A 22 -13.42 2.92 3.40
CA VAL A 22 -14.48 2.78 2.39
C VAL A 22 -14.70 4.10 1.68
N ALA A 23 -14.79 5.22 2.41
CA ALA A 23 -14.97 6.54 1.81
C ALA A 23 -13.81 6.91 0.88
N ALA A 24 -12.57 6.63 1.29
CA ALA A 24 -11.39 6.90 0.47
C ALA A 24 -11.43 6.12 -0.85
N VAL A 25 -11.76 4.84 -0.79
CA VAL A 25 -11.82 3.97 -1.97
C VAL A 25 -12.94 4.39 -2.92
N ILE A 26 -14.13 4.67 -2.38
CA ILE A 26 -15.30 5.07 -3.20
C ILE A 26 -15.02 6.37 -3.95
N ASN A 27 -14.33 7.32 -3.31
CA ASN A 27 -14.08 8.63 -3.89
C ASN A 27 -12.79 8.71 -4.72
N ALA A 28 -12.03 7.61 -4.81
CA ALA A 28 -10.77 7.61 -5.54
C ALA A 28 -10.98 7.61 -7.05
N ILE A 29 -10.17 8.41 -7.76
CA ILE A 29 -10.07 8.36 -9.21
C ILE A 29 -9.15 7.22 -9.63
N GLU A 30 -8.02 7.09 -8.93
CA GLU A 30 -7.04 6.03 -9.16
C GLU A 30 -6.57 5.47 -7.84
N ILE A 31 -6.51 4.15 -7.76
CA ILE A 31 -5.93 3.42 -6.65
C ILE A 31 -4.81 2.57 -7.22
N HIS A 32 -3.60 2.76 -6.71
CA HIS A 32 -2.46 1.96 -7.12
C HIS A 32 -2.19 0.91 -6.04
N LEU A 33 -2.30 -0.36 -6.44
CA LEU A 33 -2.05 -1.51 -5.56
C LEU A 33 -0.62 -1.98 -5.80
N PRO A 34 0.30 -1.77 -4.83
CA PRO A 34 1.66 -2.27 -4.98
C PRO A 34 1.71 -3.79 -5.07
N LEU A 35 2.59 -4.32 -5.93
CA LEU A 35 2.80 -5.76 -6.04
C LEU A 35 3.14 -6.40 -4.70
N ILE A 36 3.91 -5.69 -3.86
CA ILE A 36 4.25 -6.15 -2.51
C ILE A 36 3.00 -6.34 -1.65
N VAL A 37 2.05 -5.41 -1.75
CA VAL A 37 0.78 -5.49 -1.03
C VAL A 37 -0.03 -6.69 -1.53
N LEU A 38 -0.09 -6.90 -2.84
CA LEU A 38 -0.74 -8.08 -3.41
C LEU A 38 -0.15 -9.37 -2.82
N GLY A 39 1.18 -9.46 -2.75
CA GLY A 39 1.86 -10.61 -2.17
C GLY A 39 1.52 -10.81 -0.69
N GLU A 40 1.52 -9.74 0.09
CA GLU A 40 1.16 -9.80 1.52
C GLU A 40 -0.29 -10.26 1.73
N LEU A 41 -1.20 -9.75 0.92
CA LEU A 41 -2.62 -10.14 0.99
C LEU A 41 -2.82 -11.61 0.66
N LEU A 42 -2.23 -12.08 -0.44
CA LEU A 42 -2.32 -13.48 -0.84
C LEU A 42 -1.70 -14.42 0.21
N ALA A 43 -0.56 -14.04 0.77
CA ALA A 43 0.09 -14.80 1.83
C ALA A 43 -0.79 -14.85 3.10
N GLY A 44 -1.39 -13.72 3.47
CA GLY A 44 -2.28 -13.66 4.62
C GLY A 44 -3.53 -14.51 4.43
N PHE A 45 -4.11 -14.52 3.23
CA PHE A 45 -5.30 -15.34 2.94
C PHE A 45 -5.01 -16.83 3.07
N SER A 46 -3.83 -17.27 2.64
CA SER A 46 -3.46 -18.69 2.67
C SER A 46 -3.33 -19.24 4.10
N ALA A 47 -3.14 -18.38 5.09
CA ALA A 47 -3.03 -18.76 6.50
C ALA A 47 -4.40 -18.92 7.18
N GLY A 48 -5.49 -18.47 6.54
CA GLY A 48 -6.84 -18.50 7.10
C GLY A 48 -7.75 -19.54 6.44
N ASP A 49 -8.97 -19.63 6.95
CA ASP A 49 -9.98 -20.56 6.46
C ASP A 49 -10.93 -19.95 5.42
N GLN A 50 -10.76 -18.67 5.10
CA GLN A 50 -11.55 -17.93 4.11
C GLN A 50 -10.73 -17.60 2.85
N ALA A 51 -9.69 -18.38 2.56
CA ALA A 51 -8.73 -18.06 1.52
C ALA A 51 -9.35 -17.88 0.13
N GLU A 52 -10.25 -18.79 -0.26
CA GLU A 52 -10.89 -18.72 -1.58
C GLU A 52 -11.78 -17.49 -1.71
N SER A 53 -12.63 -17.25 -0.72
CA SER A 53 -13.52 -16.08 -0.68
C SER A 53 -12.71 -14.77 -0.70
N ASN A 54 -11.64 -14.70 0.08
CA ASN A 54 -10.79 -13.51 0.14
C ASN A 54 -10.05 -13.26 -1.17
N ARG A 55 -9.61 -14.31 -1.87
CA ARG A 55 -9.01 -14.18 -3.20
C ARG A 55 -10.01 -13.69 -4.24
N ASP A 56 -11.25 -14.16 -4.17
CA ASP A 56 -12.32 -13.72 -5.08
C ASP A 56 -12.61 -12.23 -4.87
N ASP A 57 -12.72 -11.79 -3.62
CA ASP A 57 -12.93 -10.38 -3.28
C ASP A 57 -11.77 -9.50 -3.80
N LEU A 58 -10.53 -9.96 -3.64
CA LEU A 58 -9.37 -9.24 -4.14
C LEU A 58 -9.37 -9.16 -5.67
N ALA A 59 -9.74 -10.23 -6.36
CA ALA A 59 -9.87 -10.23 -7.81
C ALA A 59 -10.92 -9.23 -8.28
N GLU A 60 -12.06 -9.14 -7.60
CA GLU A 60 -13.10 -8.14 -7.89
C GLU A 60 -12.55 -6.72 -7.69
N PHE A 61 -11.83 -6.48 -6.60
CA PHE A 61 -11.23 -5.18 -6.33
C PHE A 61 -10.25 -4.79 -7.44
N MET A 62 -9.37 -5.72 -7.84
CA MET A 62 -8.39 -5.48 -8.89
C MET A 62 -9.02 -5.29 -10.27
N ALA A 63 -10.24 -5.77 -10.48
CA ALA A 63 -10.97 -5.61 -11.74
C ALA A 63 -11.65 -4.24 -11.86
N LEU A 64 -11.72 -3.45 -10.79
CA LEU A 64 -12.28 -2.11 -10.84
C LEU A 64 -11.42 -1.24 -11.77
N THR A 65 -12.09 -0.41 -12.59
CA THR A 65 -11.40 0.40 -13.60
C THR A 65 -10.41 1.39 -13.02
N GLN A 66 -10.63 1.88 -11.79
CA GLN A 66 -9.74 2.81 -11.12
C GLN A 66 -8.56 2.14 -10.41
N VAL A 67 -8.53 0.81 -10.32
CA VAL A 67 -7.46 0.08 -9.61
C VAL A 67 -6.39 -0.38 -10.59
N HIS A 68 -5.14 -0.04 -10.30
CA HIS A 68 -3.97 -0.37 -11.11
C HIS A 68 -2.93 -1.09 -10.27
N LEU A 69 -2.44 -2.22 -10.77
CA LEU A 69 -1.32 -2.91 -10.13
C LEU A 69 -0.02 -2.16 -10.42
N LEU A 70 0.72 -1.81 -9.38
CA LEU A 70 1.95 -1.05 -9.47
C LEU A 70 3.15 -1.94 -9.13
N ARG A 71 4.03 -2.12 -10.10
CA ARG A 71 5.22 -2.98 -9.94
C ARG A 71 6.45 -2.15 -9.65
N PRO A 72 7.31 -2.59 -8.72
CA PRO A 72 8.61 -1.95 -8.52
C PRO A 72 9.52 -2.17 -9.73
N ASP A 73 10.39 -1.20 -9.96
CA ASP A 73 11.40 -1.24 -11.00
C ASP A 73 12.77 -0.79 -10.44
N GLU A 74 13.74 -0.54 -11.32
CA GLU A 74 15.07 -0.11 -10.90
C GLU A 74 15.03 1.23 -10.17
N LYS A 75 14.16 2.14 -10.60
CA LYS A 75 14.00 3.44 -9.93
C LYS A 75 13.44 3.27 -8.52
N THR A 76 12.54 2.31 -8.34
CA THR A 76 12.01 1.98 -7.02
C THR A 76 13.15 1.55 -6.09
N ALA A 77 14.09 0.75 -6.59
CA ALA A 77 15.23 0.30 -5.78
C ALA A 77 16.07 1.48 -5.28
N ARG A 78 16.24 2.52 -6.08
CA ARG A 78 16.96 3.72 -5.67
C ARG A 78 16.20 4.49 -4.59
N HIS A 79 14.89 4.62 -4.72
CA HIS A 79 14.05 5.23 -3.69
C HIS A 79 14.06 4.40 -2.40
N TYR A 80 14.05 3.07 -2.53
CA TYR A 80 14.16 2.17 -1.38
C TYR A 80 15.46 2.43 -0.60
N ALA A 81 16.58 2.54 -1.31
CA ALA A 81 17.88 2.81 -0.67
C ALA A 81 17.85 4.14 0.09
N GLY A 82 17.21 5.17 -0.47
CA GLY A 82 17.04 6.46 0.20
C GLY A 82 16.18 6.37 1.45
N VAL A 83 15.07 5.65 1.39
CA VAL A 83 14.19 5.41 2.55
C VAL A 83 14.96 4.67 3.65
N TYR A 84 15.65 3.60 3.29
CA TYR A 84 16.46 2.82 4.21
C TYR A 84 17.47 3.69 4.95
N ALA A 85 18.24 4.49 4.20
CA ALA A 85 19.25 5.37 4.78
C ALA A 85 18.66 6.42 5.72
N ALA A 86 17.55 7.04 5.32
CA ALA A 86 16.88 8.07 6.12
C ALA A 86 16.34 7.50 7.44
N LEU A 87 15.72 6.33 7.41
CA LEU A 87 15.18 5.68 8.62
C LEU A 87 16.29 5.22 9.53
N ARG A 88 17.40 4.74 8.98
CA ARG A 88 18.58 4.35 9.76
C ARG A 88 19.18 5.53 10.51
N LEU A 89 19.28 6.68 9.86
CA LEU A 89 19.77 7.92 10.50
C LEU A 89 18.86 8.36 11.64
N LYS A 90 17.58 8.20 11.51
CA LYS A 90 16.62 8.54 12.58
C LYS A 90 16.56 7.50 13.69
N GLY A 91 17.16 6.31 13.50
CA GLY A 91 17.00 5.21 14.42
C GLY A 91 15.56 4.70 14.50
N ARG A 92 14.81 4.78 13.41
CA ARG A 92 13.40 4.43 13.33
C ARG A 92 13.14 3.42 12.21
N PRO A 93 13.64 2.16 12.32
CA PRO A 93 13.39 1.18 11.28
C PRO A 93 11.91 0.82 11.18
N ILE A 94 11.50 0.47 9.96
CA ILE A 94 10.16 -0.07 9.69
C ILE A 94 10.32 -1.40 8.94
N PRO A 95 9.27 -2.23 8.84
CA PRO A 95 9.36 -3.48 8.10
C PRO A 95 9.82 -3.28 6.66
N THR A 96 10.57 -4.24 6.13
CA THR A 96 11.16 -4.15 4.79
C THR A 96 10.11 -3.92 3.70
N ASN A 97 8.99 -4.64 3.75
CA ASN A 97 7.92 -4.46 2.76
C ASN A 97 7.36 -3.03 2.79
N ASP A 98 7.25 -2.44 3.98
CA ASP A 98 6.75 -1.07 4.10
C ASP A 98 7.75 -0.05 3.54
N MET A 99 9.05 -0.34 3.59
CA MET A 99 10.04 0.49 2.91
C MET A 99 9.88 0.45 1.39
N TRP A 100 9.54 -0.71 0.81
CA TRP A 100 9.24 -0.81 -0.62
C TRP A 100 7.96 -0.07 -0.99
N ILE A 101 6.94 -0.13 -0.15
CA ILE A 101 5.69 0.61 -0.34
C ILE A 101 5.96 2.12 -0.32
N ALA A 102 6.73 2.59 0.68
CA ALA A 102 7.13 3.99 0.78
C ALA A 102 7.94 4.44 -0.44
N ALA A 103 8.85 3.58 -0.92
CA ALA A 103 9.66 3.85 -2.11
C ALA A 103 8.79 4.06 -3.35
N LEU A 104 7.78 3.21 -3.55
CA LEU A 104 6.83 3.36 -4.67
C LEU A 104 6.04 4.67 -4.57
N SER A 105 5.58 5.01 -3.36
CA SER A 105 4.86 6.26 -3.13
C SER A 105 5.71 7.47 -3.49
N LEU A 106 6.96 7.51 -3.05
CA LEU A 106 7.89 8.60 -3.36
C LEU A 106 8.22 8.64 -4.85
N GLN A 107 8.50 7.50 -5.47
CA GLN A 107 8.84 7.40 -6.88
C GLN A 107 7.75 7.98 -7.77
N HIS A 108 6.51 7.62 -7.50
CA HIS A 108 5.36 8.00 -8.33
C HIS A 108 4.67 9.27 -7.85
N ARG A 109 5.16 9.86 -6.76
CA ARG A 109 4.58 11.09 -6.17
C ARG A 109 3.09 10.93 -5.88
N LEU A 110 2.72 9.75 -5.38
CA LEU A 110 1.36 9.45 -4.98
C LEU A 110 1.30 9.35 -3.46
N PRO A 111 0.31 9.95 -2.81
CA PRO A 111 0.16 9.76 -1.38
C PRO A 111 -0.19 8.32 -1.04
N LEU A 112 0.15 7.90 0.17
CA LEU A 112 -0.11 6.55 0.65
C LEU A 112 -1.34 6.56 1.55
N LEU A 113 -2.34 5.75 1.21
CA LEU A 113 -3.45 5.47 2.11
C LEU A 113 -3.02 4.37 3.07
N THR A 114 -2.81 4.73 4.32
CA THR A 114 -2.37 3.85 5.39
C THR A 114 -2.96 4.28 6.71
N PHE A 115 -3.07 3.34 7.63
CA PHE A 115 -3.44 3.59 9.02
C PHE A 115 -2.29 3.27 9.99
N ASP A 116 -1.13 2.91 9.45
CA ASP A 116 0.08 2.64 10.23
C ASP A 116 0.88 3.91 10.46
N ALA A 117 1.05 4.27 11.74
CA ALA A 117 1.75 5.51 12.12
C ALA A 117 3.23 5.50 11.76
N HIS A 118 3.85 4.33 11.61
CA HIS A 118 5.29 4.27 11.35
C HIS A 118 5.70 4.87 10.00
N PHE A 119 4.80 4.97 9.02
CA PHE A 119 5.08 5.63 7.75
C PHE A 119 5.35 7.13 7.91
N ARG A 120 4.92 7.74 9.01
CA ARG A 120 5.20 9.15 9.30
C ARG A 120 6.69 9.42 9.50
N ASN A 121 7.47 8.39 9.77
CA ASN A 121 8.92 8.51 9.94
C ASN A 121 9.67 8.64 8.60
N VAL A 122 9.01 8.38 7.48
CA VAL A 122 9.62 8.45 6.16
C VAL A 122 9.59 9.89 5.65
N PRO A 123 10.78 10.54 5.47
CA PRO A 123 10.82 11.92 5.00
C PRO A 123 10.21 12.08 3.61
N GLY A 124 9.39 13.12 3.45
CA GLY A 124 8.80 13.46 2.16
C GLY A 124 7.63 12.61 1.72
N LEU A 125 7.25 11.60 2.51
CA LEU A 125 6.11 10.74 2.20
C LEU A 125 4.80 11.47 2.49
N ALA A 126 3.95 11.62 1.48
CA ALA A 126 2.61 12.16 1.67
C ALA A 126 1.66 11.04 2.07
N LEU A 127 0.77 11.33 3.03
CA LEU A 127 -0.28 10.41 3.47
C LEU A 127 -1.63 10.90 2.95
N ALA A 128 -2.41 9.95 2.48
CA ALA A 128 -3.75 10.26 1.96
C ALA A 128 -4.79 10.38 3.07
#